data_fdbd6db95a97189ec59fa97fc357eb1d
#
_entry.id   fdbd6db95a97189ec59fa97fc357eb1d
#
_cell.length_a   1.000
_cell.length_b   1.000
_cell.length_c   1.000
_cell.angle_alpha   90.00
_cell.angle_beta   90.00
_cell.angle_gamma   90.00
#
_symmetry.space_group_name_H-M   'P 1'
#
loop_
_entity.id
_entity.type
_entity.pdbx_description
1 polymer ?
#
loop_
_entity_poly.entity_id
_entity_poly.type
_entity_poly.pdbx_seq_one_letter_code
_entity_poly.pdbx_strand_id
1 'polypeptide(L)'
;MDGYDTYSPAATKVLFDSRQVSHIFPGLSPEDDSNTSDEPIQNIGRISLSGAQSKFSVIVGDDNKLRYTRDGEQGTYILKPRPIGYQIINKDYCAANEHVTMQIASQVYGIETAPNALCFFEDGKAAYITRRFDVYPGGKYKQEDFAALLGWSKDNGGRLFKY
;
A
#
# COMPACT_ATOMS: atom_id res chain seq x y z
N MET A 1 -8.45 6.57 26.88
CA MET A 1 -7.57 5.77 25.96
C MET A 1 -7.17 6.68 24.79
N ASP A 2 -6.46 7.75 25.09
CA ASP A 2 -6.28 8.83 24.15
C ASP A 2 -4.79 9.00 23.88
N GLY A 3 -4.27 8.45 22.80
CA GLY A 3 -2.88 8.69 22.42
C GLY A 3 -2.24 7.70 21.48
N TYR A 4 -2.91 6.61 21.12
CA TYR A 4 -2.33 5.58 20.27
C TYR A 4 -2.96 5.49 18.86
N ASP A 5 -3.95 6.32 18.54
CA ASP A 5 -4.69 6.22 17.29
C ASP A 5 -4.15 7.11 16.17
N THR A 6 -2.99 7.71 16.35
CA THR A 6 -2.37 8.60 15.37
C THR A 6 -0.89 8.26 15.16
N TYR A 7 -0.38 8.61 13.98
CA TYR A 7 1.04 8.46 13.67
C TYR A 7 1.92 9.37 14.54
N SER A 8 3.17 8.97 14.73
CA SER A 8 4.15 9.82 15.39
C SER A 8 4.30 11.17 14.66
N PRO A 9 4.69 12.27 15.37
CA PRO A 9 4.89 13.57 14.72
C PRO A 9 5.87 13.53 13.53
N ALA A 10 6.91 12.67 13.60
CA ALA A 10 7.86 12.49 12.51
C ALA A 10 7.20 11.83 11.29
N ALA A 11 6.46 10.75 11.49
CA ALA A 11 5.75 10.07 10.42
C ALA A 11 4.65 10.97 9.82
N THR A 12 3.89 11.69 10.66
CA THR A 12 2.87 12.64 10.24
C THR A 12 3.45 13.72 9.34
N LYS A 13 4.62 14.26 9.70
CA LYS A 13 5.30 15.30 8.90
C LYS A 13 5.69 14.81 7.51
N VAL A 14 6.28 13.62 7.41
CA VAL A 14 6.87 13.12 6.15
C VAL A 14 5.84 12.47 5.26
N LEU A 15 4.91 11.68 5.86
CA LEU A 15 3.93 10.92 5.11
C LEU A 15 2.69 11.75 4.76
N PHE A 16 2.22 12.61 5.68
CA PHE A 16 0.94 13.30 5.57
C PHE A 16 1.05 14.84 5.58
N ASP A 17 2.22 15.38 5.26
CA ASP A 17 2.46 16.85 5.21
C ASP A 17 2.01 17.57 6.49
N SER A 18 2.31 16.98 7.65
CA SER A 18 1.93 17.46 9.00
C SER A 18 0.43 17.36 9.32
N ARG A 19 -0.37 16.73 8.46
CA ARG A 19 -1.79 16.49 8.73
C ARG A 19 -1.92 15.33 9.71
N GLN A 20 -2.69 15.53 10.79
CA GLN A 20 -2.97 14.48 11.77
C GLN A 20 -3.94 13.46 11.15
N VAL A 21 -3.45 12.27 10.89
CA VAL A 21 -4.20 11.19 10.25
C VAL A 21 -4.28 10.01 11.20
N SER A 22 -5.46 9.39 11.28
CA SER A 22 -5.64 8.16 12.04
C SER A 22 -4.81 7.03 11.41
N HIS A 23 -4.11 6.25 12.23
CA HIS A 23 -3.46 5.04 11.75
C HIS A 23 -4.42 3.84 11.64
N ILE A 24 -5.67 4.03 12.04
CA ILE A 24 -6.73 3.04 11.85
C ILE A 24 -7.42 3.30 10.52
N PHE A 25 -7.36 2.30 9.64
CA PHE A 25 -8.09 2.30 8.39
C PHE A 25 -9.52 1.80 8.63
N PRO A 26 -10.56 2.57 8.25
CA PRO A 26 -11.94 2.16 8.47
C PRO A 26 -12.28 0.86 7.75
N GLY A 27 -12.93 -0.05 8.47
CA GLY A 27 -13.38 -1.33 7.95
C GLY A 27 -12.44 -2.49 8.28
N LEU A 28 -12.86 -3.68 7.85
CA LEU A 28 -12.13 -4.93 8.08
C LEU A 28 -11.07 -5.15 7.00
N SER A 29 -10.03 -5.90 7.36
CA SER A 29 -9.02 -6.31 6.39
C SER A 29 -9.64 -7.23 5.33
N PRO A 30 -9.17 -7.16 4.07
CA PRO A 30 -9.57 -8.14 3.06
C PRO A 30 -9.22 -9.56 3.52
N GLU A 31 -10.20 -10.46 3.50
CA GLU A 31 -10.01 -11.85 3.90
C GLU A 31 -9.80 -12.80 2.71
N ASP A 32 -9.29 -14.00 3.02
CA ASP A 32 -9.14 -15.11 2.07
C ASP A 32 -10.51 -15.83 1.85
N ASP A 33 -11.56 -15.10 1.56
CA ASP A 33 -12.87 -15.71 1.38
C ASP A 33 -12.94 -16.55 0.09
N SER A 34 -12.73 -17.85 0.28
CA SER A 34 -13.07 -18.86 -0.72
C SER A 34 -14.55 -19.26 -0.69
N ASN A 35 -15.39 -18.64 0.17
CA ASN A 35 -16.74 -19.16 0.45
C ASN A 35 -17.86 -18.13 0.62
N THR A 36 -17.71 -16.88 0.30
CA THR A 36 -18.86 -15.96 0.29
C THR A 36 -19.06 -15.37 -1.11
N SER A 37 -20.18 -15.88 -1.70
CA SER A 37 -21.03 -15.25 -2.70
C SER A 37 -20.48 -14.01 -3.43
N ASP A 38 -20.40 -14.13 -4.72
CA ASP A 38 -20.48 -13.24 -5.89
C ASP A 38 -20.92 -11.76 -5.71
N GLU A 39 -20.64 -11.14 -4.59
CA GLU A 39 -20.61 -9.69 -4.51
C GLU A 39 -19.18 -9.28 -4.92
N PRO A 40 -18.99 -8.82 -6.16
CA PRO A 40 -17.73 -8.20 -6.51
C PRO A 40 -17.56 -7.05 -5.54
N ILE A 41 -16.37 -6.92 -4.95
CA ILE A 41 -15.92 -5.67 -4.31
C ILE A 41 -15.91 -4.64 -5.45
N GLN A 42 -17.11 -4.14 -5.76
CA GLN A 42 -17.36 -3.26 -6.88
C GLN A 42 -16.75 -1.92 -6.52
N ASN A 43 -15.80 -1.49 -7.36
CA ASN A 43 -15.30 -0.11 -7.43
C ASN A 43 -14.42 0.38 -6.28
N ILE A 44 -13.75 -0.49 -5.56
CA ILE A 44 -12.61 -0.07 -4.76
C ILE A 44 -11.43 0.06 -5.73
N GLY A 45 -10.80 1.22 -5.80
CA GLY A 45 -9.70 1.54 -6.71
C GLY A 45 -8.54 0.55 -6.60
N ARG A 46 -8.74 -0.68 -7.09
CA ARG A 46 -7.70 -1.69 -7.22
C ARG A 46 -6.70 -1.18 -8.25
N ILE A 47 -5.51 -0.88 -7.79
CA ILE A 47 -4.40 -0.71 -8.71
C ILE A 47 -4.01 -2.12 -9.14
N SER A 48 -4.41 -2.51 -10.35
CA SER A 48 -3.89 -3.71 -11.02
C SER A 48 -2.45 -3.43 -11.43
N LEU A 49 -1.53 -3.52 -10.47
CA LEU A 49 -0.12 -3.61 -10.75
C LEU A 49 0.26 -5.08 -10.66
N SER A 50 1.02 -5.58 -11.63
CA SER A 50 1.53 -6.94 -11.66
C SER A 50 2.21 -7.29 -10.33
N GLY A 51 1.66 -8.25 -9.60
CA GLY A 51 2.20 -8.67 -8.31
C GLY A 51 1.20 -9.52 -7.54
N ALA A 52 1.70 -10.49 -6.79
CA ALA A 52 0.92 -11.45 -6.01
C ALA A 52 0.16 -10.82 -4.83
N GLN A 53 0.40 -9.54 -4.52
CA GLN A 53 -0.20 -8.83 -3.39
C GLN A 53 -1.19 -7.76 -3.87
N SER A 54 -2.39 -7.75 -3.31
CA SER A 54 -3.40 -6.72 -3.55
C SER A 54 -2.86 -5.34 -3.13
N LYS A 55 -3.15 -4.34 -3.95
CA LYS A 55 -2.77 -2.94 -3.71
C LYS A 55 -3.98 -2.07 -3.95
N PHE A 56 -4.22 -1.12 -3.07
CA PHE A 56 -5.34 -0.21 -3.14
C PHE A 56 -4.86 1.23 -3.21
N SER A 57 -5.55 2.02 -4.02
CA SER A 57 -5.37 3.47 -4.07
C SER A 57 -6.13 4.10 -2.93
N VAL A 58 -5.48 4.93 -2.12
CA VAL A 58 -6.09 5.58 -0.96
C VAL A 58 -5.72 7.06 -0.88
N ILE A 59 -6.57 7.81 -0.22
CA ILE A 59 -6.35 9.22 0.12
C ILE A 59 -6.74 9.48 1.58
N VAL A 60 -6.37 10.64 2.09
CA VAL A 60 -6.86 11.15 3.37
C VAL A 60 -8.16 11.92 3.12
N GLY A 61 -9.25 11.48 3.74
CA GLY A 61 -10.54 12.17 3.70
C GLY A 61 -10.57 13.47 4.50
N ASP A 62 -11.66 14.21 4.43
CA ASP A 62 -11.85 15.47 5.19
C ASP A 62 -11.92 15.25 6.71
N ASP A 63 -12.28 14.05 7.12
CA ASP A 63 -12.34 13.58 8.51
C ASP A 63 -10.98 13.14 9.07
N ASN A 64 -9.89 13.35 8.34
CA ASN A 64 -8.54 12.91 8.67
C ASN A 64 -8.37 11.38 8.78
N LYS A 65 -9.24 10.62 8.16
CA LYS A 65 -9.09 9.18 8.02
C LYS A 65 -8.68 8.80 6.61
N LEU A 66 -7.98 7.69 6.51
CA LEU A 66 -7.67 7.08 5.22
C LEU A 66 -8.95 6.46 4.64
N ARG A 67 -9.13 6.58 3.34
CA ARG A 67 -10.21 5.91 2.61
C ARG A 67 -9.74 5.48 1.23
N TYR A 68 -10.43 4.51 0.67
CA TYR A 68 -10.26 4.16 -0.73
C TYR A 68 -10.65 5.30 -1.67
N THR A 69 -9.96 5.38 -2.80
CA THR A 69 -10.34 6.31 -3.87
C THR A 69 -11.63 5.87 -4.54
N ARG A 70 -12.41 6.84 -5.02
CA ARG A 70 -13.57 6.62 -5.88
C ARG A 70 -13.13 6.50 -7.34
N ASP A 71 -14.05 6.09 -8.20
CA ASP A 71 -13.78 6.05 -9.64
C ASP A 71 -13.36 7.43 -10.17
N GLY A 72 -12.27 7.46 -10.92
CA GLY A 72 -11.71 8.69 -11.46
C GLY A 72 -10.92 9.53 -10.45
N GLU A 73 -10.89 9.16 -9.18
CA GLU A 73 -10.14 9.89 -8.15
C GLU A 73 -8.68 9.41 -8.09
N GLN A 74 -7.76 10.36 -8.10
CA GLN A 74 -6.34 10.05 -8.00
C GLN A 74 -5.93 9.86 -6.54
N GLY A 75 -5.45 8.66 -6.19
CA GLY A 75 -4.92 8.40 -4.85
C GLY A 75 -3.53 8.97 -4.65
N THR A 76 -3.28 9.44 -3.44
CA THR A 76 -1.97 9.94 -2.99
C THR A 76 -1.11 8.85 -2.37
N TYR A 77 -1.75 7.79 -1.89
CA TYR A 77 -1.08 6.68 -1.20
C TYR A 77 -1.43 5.34 -1.83
N ILE A 78 -0.57 4.36 -1.61
CA ILE A 78 -0.80 2.94 -1.88
C ILE A 78 -0.91 2.23 -0.55
N LEU A 79 -2.02 1.50 -0.36
CA LEU A 79 -2.25 0.62 0.77
C LEU A 79 -2.03 -0.82 0.32
N LYS A 80 -1.21 -1.56 1.04
CA LYS A 80 -0.95 -2.98 0.82
C LYS A 80 -1.35 -3.75 2.07
N PRO A 81 -2.54 -4.35 2.11
CA PRO A 81 -2.93 -5.26 3.19
C PRO A 81 -2.11 -6.55 3.10
N ARG A 82 -2.31 -7.43 4.08
CA ARG A 82 -1.72 -8.77 4.00
C ARG A 82 -2.09 -9.44 2.67
N PRO A 83 -1.18 -10.22 2.07
CA PRO A 83 -1.49 -10.96 0.85
C PRO A 83 -2.62 -11.98 1.08
N ILE A 84 -3.44 -12.17 0.04
CA ILE A 84 -4.47 -13.21 -0.01
C ILE A 84 -3.87 -14.44 -0.69
N GLY A 85 -4.07 -15.63 -0.12
CA GLY A 85 -3.61 -16.89 -0.71
C GLY A 85 -2.99 -17.85 0.31
N TYR A 86 -3.22 -19.15 0.10
CA TYR A 86 -2.78 -20.18 1.04
C TYR A 86 -1.28 -20.52 0.96
N GLN A 87 -0.63 -20.15 -0.14
CA GLN A 87 0.79 -20.49 -0.36
C GLN A 87 1.78 -19.50 0.23
N ILE A 88 1.31 -18.39 0.79
CA ILE A 88 2.18 -17.37 1.36
C ILE A 88 2.35 -17.65 2.85
N ILE A 89 3.55 -18.11 3.21
CA ILE A 89 3.92 -18.37 4.60
C ILE A 89 4.14 -17.03 5.30
N ASN A 90 3.67 -16.93 6.55
CA ASN A 90 3.85 -15.74 7.39
C ASN A 90 3.27 -14.44 6.79
N LYS A 91 2.18 -14.55 6.05
CA LYS A 91 1.54 -13.40 5.37
C LYS A 91 1.17 -12.23 6.29
N ASP A 92 0.91 -12.51 7.57
CA ASP A 92 0.58 -11.48 8.56
C ASP A 92 1.74 -10.54 8.86
N TYR A 93 2.98 -10.97 8.60
CA TYR A 93 4.17 -10.15 8.78
C TYR A 93 4.61 -9.38 7.52
N CYS A 94 3.95 -9.58 6.38
CA CYS A 94 4.38 -8.95 5.12
C CYS A 94 4.40 -7.42 5.21
N ALA A 95 3.39 -6.81 5.79
CA ALA A 95 3.34 -5.36 5.98
C ALA A 95 4.48 -4.85 6.87
N ALA A 96 4.72 -5.53 8.00
CA ALA A 96 5.79 -5.19 8.92
C ALA A 96 7.17 -5.37 8.28
N ASN A 97 7.39 -6.47 7.55
CA ASN A 97 8.64 -6.72 6.85
C ASN A 97 8.93 -5.65 5.79
N GLU A 98 7.93 -5.25 5.02
CA GLU A 98 8.11 -4.19 4.01
C GLU A 98 8.46 -2.86 4.70
N HIS A 99 7.75 -2.49 5.75
CA HIS A 99 8.05 -1.28 6.51
C HIS A 99 9.46 -1.30 7.10
N VAL A 100 9.85 -2.36 7.80
CA VAL A 100 11.18 -2.49 8.40
C VAL A 100 12.28 -2.45 7.34
N THR A 101 12.07 -3.11 6.21
CA THR A 101 13.03 -3.10 5.10
C THR A 101 13.24 -1.67 4.57
N MET A 102 12.18 -0.89 4.42
CA MET A 102 12.29 0.52 4.01
C MET A 102 12.96 1.38 5.08
N GLN A 103 12.71 1.12 6.36
CA GLN A 103 13.40 1.83 7.45
C GLN A 103 14.90 1.51 7.47
N ILE A 104 15.27 0.24 7.29
CA ILE A 104 16.69 -0.16 7.20
C ILE A 104 17.36 0.49 5.98
N ALA A 105 16.72 0.43 4.81
CA ALA A 105 17.23 1.06 3.60
C ALA A 105 17.51 2.55 3.81
N SER A 106 16.55 3.27 4.42
CA SER A 106 16.67 4.70 4.65
C SER A 106 17.65 5.06 5.78
N GLN A 107 17.49 4.43 6.95
CA GLN A 107 18.20 4.87 8.17
C GLN A 107 19.60 4.28 8.29
N VAL A 108 19.83 3.07 7.76
CA VAL A 108 21.13 2.38 7.87
C VAL A 108 21.97 2.59 6.61
N TYR A 109 21.35 2.49 5.44
CA TYR A 109 22.06 2.57 4.17
C TYR A 109 21.98 3.93 3.48
N GLY A 110 21.20 4.87 4.00
CA GLY A 110 21.03 6.20 3.41
C GLY A 110 20.33 6.19 2.03
N ILE A 111 19.64 5.12 1.69
CA ILE A 111 18.90 5.01 0.44
C ILE A 111 17.60 5.80 0.56
N GLU A 112 17.36 6.73 -0.36
CA GLU A 112 16.10 7.46 -0.40
C GLU A 112 14.94 6.52 -0.69
N THR A 113 13.96 6.48 0.20
CA THR A 113 12.74 5.66 0.08
C THR A 113 11.50 6.53 0.10
N ALA A 114 10.44 6.08 -0.55
CA ALA A 114 9.14 6.74 -0.42
C ALA A 114 8.69 6.74 1.05
N PRO A 115 8.13 7.85 1.56
CA PRO A 115 7.57 7.91 2.91
C PRO A 115 6.55 6.78 3.13
N ASN A 116 6.67 6.07 4.23
CA ASN A 116 5.87 4.90 4.51
C ASN A 116 5.62 4.69 6.00
N ALA A 117 4.59 3.92 6.32
CA ALA A 117 4.24 3.54 7.69
C ALA A 117 3.43 2.24 7.70
N LEU A 118 3.11 1.76 8.91
CA LEU A 118 2.05 0.79 9.12
C LEU A 118 0.73 1.51 9.41
N CYS A 119 -0.37 0.98 8.91
CA CYS A 119 -1.71 1.27 9.40
C CYS A 119 -2.40 -0.05 9.77
N PHE A 120 -3.52 0.05 10.48
CA PHE A 120 -4.21 -1.12 10.99
C PHE A 120 -5.68 -1.03 10.58
N PHE A 121 -6.25 -2.13 10.17
CA PHE A 121 -7.69 -2.24 10.01
C PHE A 121 -8.39 -2.31 11.36
N GLU A 122 -9.70 -2.12 11.41
CA GLU A 122 -10.49 -2.20 12.64
C GLU A 122 -10.41 -3.58 13.32
N ASP A 123 -10.09 -4.63 12.57
CA ASP A 123 -9.81 -5.99 13.08
C ASP A 123 -8.38 -6.18 13.60
N GLY A 124 -7.59 -5.12 13.66
CA GLY A 124 -6.21 -5.11 14.15
C GLY A 124 -5.17 -5.65 13.18
N LYS A 125 -5.55 -6.08 11.98
CA LYS A 125 -4.59 -6.58 10.98
C LYS A 125 -3.82 -5.45 10.35
N ALA A 126 -2.51 -5.62 10.24
CA ALA A 126 -1.62 -4.61 9.71
C ALA A 126 -1.67 -4.52 8.18
N ALA A 127 -1.52 -3.31 7.68
CA ALA A 127 -1.26 -3.00 6.28
C ALA A 127 -0.07 -2.05 6.16
N TYR A 128 0.67 -2.15 5.08
CA TYR A 128 1.70 -1.19 4.73
C TYR A 128 1.09 -0.05 3.93
N ILE A 129 1.41 1.19 4.29
CA ILE A 129 1.01 2.37 3.54
C ILE A 129 2.25 3.14 3.08
N THR A 130 2.25 3.57 1.84
CA THR A 130 3.32 4.39 1.27
C THR A 130 2.77 5.54 0.44
N ARG A 131 3.45 6.68 0.50
CA ARG A 131 3.14 7.82 -0.36
C ARG A 131 3.57 7.53 -1.78
N ARG A 132 2.73 7.89 -2.73
CA ARG A 132 3.05 7.76 -4.15
C ARG A 132 4.03 8.84 -4.57
N PHE A 133 5.12 8.46 -5.17
CA PHE A 133 6.12 9.38 -5.74
C PHE A 133 5.82 9.72 -7.22
N ASP A 134 4.87 8.99 -7.83
CA ASP A 134 4.50 9.14 -9.22
C ASP A 134 3.34 10.12 -9.45
N VAL A 135 2.81 10.72 -8.38
CA VAL A 135 1.70 11.69 -8.47
C VAL A 135 2.13 13.08 -8.03
N TYR A 136 1.56 14.08 -8.69
CA TYR A 136 1.74 15.50 -8.36
C TYR A 136 0.42 16.25 -8.53
N PRO A 137 0.26 17.46 -7.99
CA PRO A 137 -0.94 18.25 -8.21
C PRO A 137 -1.21 18.48 -9.70
N GLY A 138 -2.34 17.94 -10.17
CA GLY A 138 -2.75 18.05 -11.57
C GLY A 138 -2.31 16.92 -12.49
N GLY A 139 -1.59 15.88 -11.98
CA GLY A 139 -1.23 14.78 -12.87
C GLY A 139 -0.45 13.63 -12.24
N LYS A 140 0.05 12.80 -13.13
CA LYS A 140 0.83 11.61 -12.78
C LYS A 140 2.00 11.46 -13.75
N TYR A 141 3.19 11.12 -13.22
CA TYR A 141 4.32 10.73 -14.04
C TYR A 141 4.08 9.35 -14.66
N LYS A 142 4.51 9.21 -15.91
CA LYS A 142 4.56 7.88 -16.53
C LYS A 142 5.61 7.03 -15.81
N GLN A 143 5.27 5.79 -15.56
CA GLN A 143 6.16 4.81 -14.98
C GLN A 143 6.29 3.64 -15.91
N GLU A 144 7.49 3.10 -15.99
CA GLU A 144 7.79 1.91 -16.75
C GLU A 144 8.76 1.06 -15.93
N ASP A 145 8.53 -0.22 -15.85
CA ASP A 145 9.46 -1.13 -15.18
C ASP A 145 10.61 -1.53 -16.10
N PHE A 146 11.68 -2.03 -15.51
CA PHE A 146 12.86 -2.44 -16.27
C PHE A 146 12.58 -3.59 -17.25
N ALA A 147 11.61 -4.46 -16.94
CA ALA A 147 11.23 -5.53 -17.85
C ALA A 147 10.59 -4.97 -19.10
N ALA A 148 9.70 -3.99 -18.97
CA ALA A 148 9.10 -3.28 -20.10
C ALA A 148 10.15 -2.52 -20.92
N LEU A 149 11.06 -1.80 -20.26
CA LEU A 149 12.17 -1.09 -20.93
C LEU A 149 13.11 -2.04 -21.72
N LEU A 150 13.30 -3.26 -21.22
CA LEU A 150 14.10 -4.29 -21.90
C LEU A 150 13.29 -5.10 -22.93
N GLY A 151 12.01 -4.77 -23.14
CA GLY A 151 11.12 -5.53 -24.03
C GLY A 151 10.82 -6.95 -23.53
N TRP A 152 10.98 -7.19 -22.24
CA TRP A 152 10.70 -8.49 -21.65
C TRP A 152 9.21 -8.58 -21.30
N SER A 153 8.54 -9.59 -21.84
CA SER A 153 7.17 -9.95 -21.48
C SER A 153 7.12 -11.37 -20.95
N LYS A 154 6.05 -11.71 -20.24
CA LYS A 154 5.80 -13.11 -19.82
C LYS A 154 5.72 -14.05 -21.02
N ASP A 155 5.24 -13.56 -22.15
CA ASP A 155 5.04 -14.34 -23.39
C ASP A 155 6.35 -14.58 -24.14
N ASN A 156 7.37 -13.76 -23.93
CA ASN A 156 8.67 -13.89 -24.58
C ASN A 156 9.67 -14.74 -23.77
N GLY A 157 9.20 -15.57 -22.85
CA GLY A 157 10.04 -16.49 -22.08
C GLY A 157 10.96 -15.79 -21.06
N GLY A 158 10.67 -14.53 -20.74
CA GLY A 158 11.34 -13.79 -19.70
C GLY A 158 11.20 -14.48 -18.35
N ARG A 159 12.15 -15.32 -17.99
CA ARG A 159 12.25 -15.88 -16.65
C ARG A 159 12.52 -14.71 -15.72
N LEU A 160 11.56 -14.38 -14.87
CA LEU A 160 11.83 -13.63 -13.67
C LEU A 160 12.95 -14.38 -12.94
N PHE A 161 14.12 -13.76 -12.82
CA PHE A 161 15.20 -14.34 -12.03
C PHE A 161 14.64 -14.57 -10.64
N LYS A 162 14.48 -15.84 -10.28
CA LYS A 162 14.31 -16.25 -8.89
C LYS A 162 15.70 -16.17 -8.28
N TYR A 163 15.92 -15.18 -7.46
CA TYR A 163 17.03 -15.17 -6.51
C TYR A 163 16.68 -16.07 -5.34
#